data_59680fece9d7c0798083b7dd8833e71c
#
_entry.id   59680fece9d7c0798083b7dd8833e71c
#
_cell.length_a   1.000
_cell.length_b   1.000
_cell.length_c   1.000
_cell.angle_alpha   90.00
_cell.angle_beta   90.00
_cell.angle_gamma   90.00
#
_symmetry.space_group_name_H-M   'P 1'
#
loop_
_entity.id
_entity.type
_entity.pdbx_description
1 polymer ?
#
loop_
_entity_poly.entity_id
_entity_poly.type
_entity_poly.pdbx_seq_one_letter_code
_entity_poly.pdbx_strand_id
1 'polypeptide(L)'
;MGKKKKKDRKLSKHEEQLRIEKLRKRGESDFVEVRGSVIHGQGVYCVEPIEKEQYFIEYVGNRINKEESEKRAWKQFEEHEKNGAAAVYIFNLTKKWDLDGNVEWNPARLINHSCDPNSEAIQDGKRIFLQALRDIEVDEEITFDYGFDVDCYEDHPCRCGSDKCIGYIVGRDYHEELAERLADKEKESTEAS
;
A
#
# COMPACT_ATOMS: atom_id res chain seq x y z
N MET A 1 9.06 39.21 14.97
CA MET A 1 10.05 38.18 15.20
C MET A 1 9.94 37.13 14.06
N GLY A 2 10.87 37.21 13.10
CA GLY A 2 10.85 36.35 11.91
C GLY A 2 11.28 34.93 12.26
N LYS A 3 10.41 33.94 12.05
CA LYS A 3 10.78 32.53 12.08
C LYS A 3 11.70 32.23 10.88
N LYS A 4 13.00 32.05 11.12
CA LYS A 4 13.93 31.51 10.10
C LYS A 4 13.41 30.16 9.63
N LYS A 5 13.01 30.05 8.35
CA LYS A 5 12.79 28.77 7.68
C LYS A 5 14.10 27.99 7.75
N LYS A 6 14.13 26.86 8.48
CA LYS A 6 15.23 25.90 8.37
C LYS A 6 15.24 25.44 6.91
N LYS A 7 16.26 25.83 6.15
CA LYS A 7 16.55 25.21 4.84
C LYS A 7 16.83 23.75 5.10
N ASP A 8 16.09 22.86 4.42
CA ASP A 8 16.37 21.43 4.45
C ASP A 8 17.81 21.23 3.95
N ARG A 9 18.69 20.85 4.87
CA ARG A 9 20.10 20.59 4.56
C ARG A 9 20.14 19.25 3.79
N LYS A 10 20.68 19.26 2.59
CA LYS A 10 20.95 18.04 1.82
C LYS A 10 21.95 17.17 2.61
N LEU A 11 21.60 15.93 2.90
CA LEU A 11 22.46 14.97 3.58
C LEU A 11 23.71 14.65 2.74
N SER A 12 24.83 14.38 3.37
CA SER A 12 25.99 13.79 2.71
C SER A 12 25.67 12.34 2.29
N LYS A 13 26.43 11.79 1.34
CA LYS A 13 26.27 10.39 0.92
C LYS A 13 26.35 9.41 2.10
N HIS A 14 27.25 9.65 3.03
CA HIS A 14 27.43 8.82 4.22
C HIS A 14 26.22 8.93 5.18
N GLU A 15 25.74 10.14 5.44
CA GLU A 15 24.53 10.37 6.28
C GLU A 15 23.29 9.70 5.67
N GLU A 16 23.17 9.76 4.34
CA GLU A 16 22.07 9.11 3.63
C GLU A 16 22.18 7.57 3.71
N GLN A 17 23.36 7.01 3.58
CA GLN A 17 23.58 5.57 3.71
C GLN A 17 23.25 5.07 5.12
N LEU A 18 23.69 5.78 6.16
CA LEU A 18 23.34 5.45 7.57
C LEU A 18 21.82 5.56 7.82
N ARG A 19 21.17 6.54 7.20
CA ARG A 19 19.72 6.70 7.26
C ARG A 19 19.01 5.50 6.64
N ILE A 20 19.42 5.09 5.44
CA ILE A 20 18.85 3.93 4.73
C ILE A 20 19.03 2.64 5.53
N GLU A 21 20.23 2.40 6.05
CA GLU A 21 20.52 1.22 6.86
C GLU A 21 19.63 1.16 8.12
N LYS A 22 19.45 2.29 8.79
CA LYS A 22 18.55 2.38 9.95
C LYS A 22 17.08 2.11 9.57
N LEU A 23 16.63 2.60 8.41
CA LEU A 23 15.27 2.37 7.94
C LEU A 23 15.09 0.91 7.50
N ARG A 24 16.07 0.34 6.82
CA ARG A 24 16.06 -1.07 6.43
C ARG A 24 15.89 -1.98 7.64
N LYS A 25 16.69 -1.78 8.70
CA LYS A 25 16.56 -2.52 9.97
C LYS A 25 15.15 -2.42 10.59
N ARG A 26 14.48 -1.28 10.43
CA ARG A 26 13.12 -1.10 10.95
C ARG A 26 12.07 -1.82 10.12
N GLY A 27 12.31 -2.00 8.83
CA GLY A 27 11.42 -2.73 7.92
C GLY A 27 11.69 -4.24 7.86
N GLU A 28 12.73 -4.74 8.54
CA GLU A 28 12.98 -6.17 8.71
C GLU A 28 11.96 -6.76 9.69
N SER A 29 11.55 -8.00 9.45
CA SER A 29 10.61 -8.74 10.29
C SER A 29 10.92 -10.23 10.22
N ASP A 30 10.95 -10.89 11.37
CA ASP A 30 11.14 -12.33 11.47
C ASP A 30 9.84 -13.11 11.18
N PHE A 31 8.70 -12.42 11.10
CA PHE A 31 7.40 -13.03 10.86
C PHE A 31 7.09 -13.30 9.40
N VAL A 32 7.84 -12.70 8.46
CA VAL A 32 7.43 -12.68 7.06
C VAL A 32 8.61 -12.89 6.10
N GLU A 33 8.31 -13.48 4.93
CA GLU A 33 9.24 -13.50 3.80
C GLU A 33 8.55 -13.17 2.48
N VAL A 34 9.34 -12.77 1.48
CA VAL A 34 8.86 -12.47 0.12
C VAL A 34 8.94 -13.71 -0.74
N ARG A 35 7.82 -14.05 -1.40
CA ARG A 35 7.70 -15.19 -2.34
C ARG A 35 6.97 -14.75 -3.63
N GLY A 36 6.92 -15.62 -4.65
CA GLY A 36 5.99 -15.45 -5.78
C GLY A 36 4.54 -15.55 -5.31
N SER A 37 3.65 -14.68 -5.83
CA SER A 37 2.24 -14.62 -5.43
C SER A 37 1.32 -15.07 -6.57
N VAL A 38 0.21 -15.71 -6.21
CA VAL A 38 -0.88 -16.05 -7.14
C VAL A 38 -1.80 -14.85 -7.38
N ILE A 39 -1.78 -13.84 -6.51
CA ILE A 39 -2.55 -12.61 -6.65
C ILE A 39 -1.90 -11.73 -7.72
N HIS A 40 -0.64 -11.33 -7.48
CA HIS A 40 0.13 -10.53 -8.43
C HIS A 40 1.64 -10.58 -8.11
N GLY A 41 2.46 -10.92 -9.10
CA GLY A 41 3.92 -10.82 -9.06
C GLY A 41 4.58 -11.46 -7.84
N GLN A 42 4.98 -10.65 -6.87
CA GLN A 42 5.49 -11.07 -5.56
C GLN A 42 4.47 -10.76 -4.47
N GLY A 43 4.50 -11.56 -3.41
CA GLY A 43 3.70 -11.36 -2.20
C GLY A 43 4.55 -11.55 -0.94
N VAL A 44 3.99 -11.22 0.18
CA VAL A 44 4.60 -11.39 1.50
C VAL A 44 3.84 -12.49 2.24
N TYR A 45 4.56 -13.47 2.74
CA TYR A 45 4.00 -14.67 3.37
C TYR A 45 4.42 -14.75 4.83
N CYS A 46 3.51 -15.23 5.66
CA CYS A 46 3.77 -15.53 7.05
C CYS A 46 4.74 -16.72 7.17
N VAL A 47 5.78 -16.62 8.00
CA VAL A 47 6.73 -17.70 8.30
C VAL A 47 6.76 -18.08 9.77
N GLU A 48 6.29 -17.20 10.66
CA GLU A 48 6.03 -17.45 12.07
C GLU A 48 4.62 -17.00 12.40
N PRO A 49 3.80 -17.75 13.13
CA PRO A 49 2.41 -17.40 13.42
C PRO A 49 2.27 -15.98 13.98
N ILE A 50 1.30 -15.22 13.47
CA ILE A 50 1.04 -13.84 13.88
C ILE A 50 -0.32 -13.81 14.58
N GLU A 51 -0.35 -13.34 15.82
CA GLU A 51 -1.58 -13.21 16.57
C GLU A 51 -2.41 -12.00 16.12
N LYS A 52 -3.71 -12.08 16.27
CA LYS A 52 -4.61 -10.93 16.02
C LYS A 52 -4.15 -9.70 16.81
N GLU A 53 -4.24 -8.53 16.17
CA GLU A 53 -3.83 -7.22 16.70
C GLU A 53 -2.31 -7.06 16.88
N GLN A 54 -1.51 -8.05 16.53
CA GLN A 54 -0.05 -7.95 16.55
C GLN A 54 0.45 -7.07 15.40
N TYR A 55 1.34 -6.13 15.69
CA TYR A 55 2.18 -5.45 14.69
C TYR A 55 3.32 -6.38 14.28
N PHE A 56 3.44 -6.69 13.01
CA PHE A 56 4.41 -7.69 12.55
C PHE A 56 5.47 -7.13 11.58
N ILE A 57 5.23 -6.00 10.93
CA ILE A 57 6.22 -5.33 10.07
C ILE A 57 5.95 -3.82 10.02
N GLU A 58 7.02 -3.02 9.94
CA GLU A 58 6.91 -1.59 9.67
C GLU A 58 7.00 -1.32 8.16
N TYR A 59 6.05 -0.55 7.62
CA TYR A 59 6.13 -0.03 6.27
C TYR A 59 7.09 1.17 6.26
N VAL A 60 8.28 0.97 5.73
CA VAL A 60 9.35 1.96 5.72
C VAL A 60 9.51 2.61 4.35
N GLY A 61 10.09 3.82 4.28
CA GLY A 61 10.23 4.52 3.02
C GLY A 61 10.87 5.89 3.12
N ASN A 62 10.79 6.60 2.02
CA ASN A 62 11.23 7.99 1.93
C ASN A 62 10.09 8.92 2.31
N ARG A 63 10.35 9.81 3.27
CA ARG A 63 9.41 10.87 3.58
C ARG A 63 9.53 11.98 2.54
N ILE A 64 8.45 12.25 1.83
CA ILE A 64 8.35 13.22 0.74
C ILE A 64 7.27 14.26 1.04
N ASN A 65 7.37 15.46 0.46
CA ASN A 65 6.32 16.46 0.55
C ASN A 65 5.21 16.18 -0.46
N LYS A 66 4.07 16.87 -0.34
CA LYS A 66 2.90 16.64 -1.20
C LYS A 66 3.17 16.87 -2.69
N GLU A 67 3.95 17.88 -3.04
CA GLU A 67 4.31 18.17 -4.45
C GLU A 67 5.13 17.03 -5.06
N GLU A 68 6.11 16.50 -4.32
CA GLU A 68 6.92 15.35 -4.76
C GLU A 68 6.08 14.06 -4.78
N SER A 69 5.16 13.93 -3.85
CA SER A 69 4.21 12.81 -3.78
C SER A 69 3.35 12.72 -5.04
N GLU A 70 2.72 13.82 -5.43
CA GLU A 70 1.92 13.91 -6.65
C GLU A 70 2.73 13.52 -7.90
N LYS A 71 3.96 14.05 -8.04
CA LYS A 71 4.84 13.72 -9.17
C LYS A 71 5.17 12.22 -9.24
N ARG A 72 5.43 11.61 -8.08
CA ARG A 72 5.75 10.17 -8.01
C ARG A 72 4.52 9.31 -8.26
N ALA A 73 3.37 9.70 -7.74
CA ALA A 73 2.11 9.00 -7.99
C ALA A 73 1.78 8.98 -9.50
N TRP A 74 1.87 10.13 -10.17
CA TRP A 74 1.68 10.23 -11.63
C TRP A 74 2.65 9.35 -12.41
N LYS A 75 3.93 9.35 -12.04
CA LYS A 75 4.92 8.51 -12.70
C LYS A 75 4.64 7.02 -12.50
N GLN A 76 4.23 6.62 -11.29
CA GLN A 76 3.85 5.23 -11.00
C GLN A 76 2.60 4.82 -11.79
N PHE A 77 1.62 5.72 -11.93
CA PHE A 77 0.43 5.51 -12.75
C PHE A 77 0.79 5.31 -14.23
N GLU A 78 1.62 6.18 -14.82
CA GLU A 78 2.09 6.03 -16.21
C GLU A 78 2.88 4.72 -16.44
N GLU A 79 3.66 4.28 -15.45
CA GLU A 79 4.39 3.02 -15.50
C GLU A 79 3.43 1.83 -15.40
N HIS A 80 2.35 1.95 -14.62
CA HIS A 80 1.28 0.97 -14.53
C HIS A 80 0.56 0.79 -15.86
N GLU A 81 0.13 1.86 -16.51
CA GLU A 81 -0.53 1.80 -17.82
C GLU A 81 0.33 1.07 -18.87
N LYS A 82 1.66 1.24 -18.81
CA LYS A 82 2.60 0.63 -19.77
C LYS A 82 2.91 -0.84 -19.49
N ASN A 83 2.95 -1.24 -18.22
CA ASN A 83 3.53 -2.52 -17.80
C ASN A 83 2.56 -3.42 -16.99
N GLY A 84 1.34 -2.95 -16.69
CA GLY A 84 0.37 -3.67 -15.87
C GLY A 84 0.78 -3.83 -14.40
N ALA A 85 1.80 -3.10 -13.95
CA ALA A 85 2.31 -3.15 -12.59
C ALA A 85 1.54 -2.18 -11.70
N ALA A 86 0.39 -2.60 -11.17
CA ALA A 86 -0.34 -1.80 -10.19
C ALA A 86 0.51 -1.61 -8.94
N ALA A 87 0.86 -0.36 -8.66
CA ALA A 87 1.58 -0.09 -7.43
C ALA A 87 1.36 1.35 -6.97
N VAL A 88 0.59 1.50 -5.93
CA VAL A 88 0.60 2.71 -5.12
C VAL A 88 1.35 2.40 -3.84
N TYR A 89 2.57 2.95 -3.74
CA TYR A 89 3.48 2.73 -2.61
C TYR A 89 3.50 3.91 -1.64
N ILE A 90 2.54 4.85 -1.76
CA ILE A 90 2.57 6.11 -1.04
C ILE A 90 1.47 6.16 0.01
N PHE A 91 1.86 6.27 1.26
CA PHE A 91 0.97 6.52 2.38
C PHE A 91 0.92 7.99 2.77
N ASN A 92 -0.28 8.50 3.03
CA ASN A 92 -0.46 9.81 3.65
C ASN A 92 0.02 9.76 5.11
N LEU A 93 0.98 10.62 5.51
CA LEU A 93 1.42 10.72 6.90
C LEU A 93 0.84 11.92 7.63
N THR A 94 0.78 13.07 6.94
CA THR A 94 0.29 14.33 7.50
C THR A 94 -0.20 15.22 6.36
N LYS A 95 -0.82 16.36 6.69
CA LYS A 95 -1.19 17.38 5.70
C LYS A 95 -0.03 17.91 4.86
N LYS A 96 1.24 17.63 5.22
CA LYS A 96 2.45 18.17 4.54
C LYS A 96 3.38 17.11 4.01
N TRP A 97 3.27 15.88 4.49
CA TRP A 97 4.23 14.81 4.24
C TRP A 97 3.56 13.49 3.97
N ASP A 98 4.11 12.74 3.04
CA ASP A 98 3.78 11.37 2.71
C ASP A 98 4.98 10.46 2.90
N LEU A 99 4.73 9.17 2.95
CA LEU A 99 5.73 8.11 2.98
C LEU A 99 5.68 7.36 1.65
N ASP A 100 6.74 7.48 0.86
CA ASP A 100 6.93 6.70 -0.34
C ASP A 100 7.73 5.43 -0.01
N GLY A 101 7.05 4.31 -0.02
CA GLY A 101 7.60 2.99 0.26
C GLY A 101 8.20 2.29 -0.95
N ASN A 102 8.21 2.90 -2.14
CA ASN A 102 8.80 2.31 -3.34
C ASN A 102 10.33 2.34 -3.28
N VAL A 103 10.87 1.53 -2.41
CA VAL A 103 12.30 1.33 -2.19
C VAL A 103 12.60 -0.14 -1.99
N GLU A 104 13.69 -0.64 -2.57
CA GLU A 104 14.03 -2.08 -2.56
C GLU A 104 14.19 -2.68 -1.16
N TRP A 105 14.57 -1.86 -0.20
CA TRP A 105 14.78 -2.26 1.20
C TRP A 105 13.50 -2.21 2.05
N ASN A 106 12.31 -2.05 1.45
CA ASN A 106 11.01 -2.13 2.11
C ASN A 106 10.26 -3.39 1.64
N PRO A 107 10.37 -4.54 2.30
CA PRO A 107 9.65 -5.75 1.89
C PRO A 107 8.12 -5.58 1.99
N ALA A 108 7.62 -4.78 2.94
CA ALA A 108 6.19 -4.54 3.11
C ALA A 108 5.51 -3.89 1.89
N ARG A 109 6.27 -3.26 0.97
CA ARG A 109 5.73 -2.75 -0.30
C ARG A 109 5.20 -3.84 -1.24
N LEU A 110 5.57 -5.09 -0.99
CA LEU A 110 5.19 -6.25 -1.79
C LEU A 110 3.96 -6.98 -1.23
N ILE A 111 3.37 -6.48 -0.14
CA ILE A 111 2.10 -6.99 0.38
C ILE A 111 1.01 -6.64 -0.60
N ASN A 112 0.27 -7.64 -1.09
CA ASN A 112 -0.79 -7.48 -2.07
C ASN A 112 -2.09 -6.96 -1.45
N HIS A 113 -2.98 -6.45 -2.30
CA HIS A 113 -4.35 -6.11 -1.90
C HIS A 113 -5.24 -7.34 -1.82
N SER A 114 -6.19 -7.31 -0.88
CA SER A 114 -7.36 -8.19 -0.89
C SER A 114 -8.62 -7.43 -0.48
N CYS A 115 -9.76 -7.79 -1.07
CA CYS A 115 -11.07 -7.31 -0.64
C CYS A 115 -11.52 -7.94 0.70
N ASP A 116 -10.86 -9.03 1.13
CA ASP A 116 -11.00 -9.68 2.45
C ASP A 116 -9.61 -9.87 3.08
N PRO A 117 -8.95 -8.78 3.49
CA PRO A 117 -7.57 -8.81 3.94
C PRO A 117 -7.41 -9.43 5.33
N ASN A 118 -6.24 -9.99 5.61
CA ASN A 118 -5.87 -10.50 6.93
C ASN A 118 -5.06 -9.50 7.76
N SER A 119 -4.70 -8.36 7.19
CA SER A 119 -4.00 -7.28 7.91
C SER A 119 -4.50 -5.90 7.49
N GLU A 120 -4.10 -4.89 8.25
CA GLU A 120 -4.37 -3.49 7.97
C GLU A 120 -3.16 -2.60 8.23
N ALA A 121 -3.11 -1.45 7.56
CA ALA A 121 -2.05 -0.47 7.74
C ALA A 121 -2.44 0.54 8.83
N ILE A 122 -1.72 0.54 9.94
CA ILE A 122 -1.96 1.42 11.09
C ILE A 122 -0.92 2.52 11.15
N GLN A 123 -1.37 3.76 11.21
CA GLN A 123 -0.49 4.89 11.44
C GLN A 123 -0.30 5.14 12.94
N ASP A 124 0.93 4.98 13.43
CA ASP A 124 1.37 5.42 14.75
C ASP A 124 2.33 6.62 14.62
N GLY A 125 1.84 7.81 14.92
CA GLY A 125 2.57 9.06 14.79
C GLY A 125 3.02 9.34 13.35
N LYS A 126 4.29 9.06 13.02
CA LYS A 126 4.90 9.24 11.69
C LYS A 126 5.42 7.93 11.12
N ARG A 127 4.94 6.83 11.60
CA ARG A 127 5.29 5.48 11.17
C ARG A 127 4.02 4.76 10.72
N ILE A 128 4.18 3.83 9.81
CA ILE A 128 3.10 2.94 9.35
C ILE A 128 3.51 1.53 9.72
N PHE A 129 2.61 0.78 10.32
CA PHE A 129 2.78 -0.64 10.66
C PHE A 129 1.67 -1.45 10.01
N LEU A 130 1.97 -2.69 9.66
CA LEU A 130 0.95 -3.67 9.34
C LEU A 130 0.59 -4.41 10.62
N GLN A 131 -0.71 -4.48 10.89
CA GLN A 131 -1.31 -5.16 12.05
C GLN A 131 -2.23 -6.28 11.56
N ALA A 132 -2.18 -7.43 12.20
CA ALA A 132 -3.05 -8.54 11.88
C ALA A 132 -4.50 -8.26 12.31
N LEU A 133 -5.46 -8.48 11.42
CA LEU A 133 -6.90 -8.37 11.68
C LEU A 133 -7.47 -9.64 12.35
N ARG A 134 -6.79 -10.76 12.17
CA ARG A 134 -7.04 -12.07 12.75
C ARG A 134 -5.72 -12.81 12.93
N ASP A 135 -5.74 -13.96 13.54
CA ASP A 135 -4.57 -14.84 13.53
C ASP A 135 -4.20 -15.20 12.09
N ILE A 136 -2.90 -15.17 11.77
CA ILE A 136 -2.34 -15.48 10.45
C ILE A 136 -1.42 -16.70 10.61
N GLU A 137 -1.72 -17.76 9.89
CA GLU A 137 -0.99 -19.01 9.95
C GLU A 137 0.26 -18.98 9.04
N VAL A 138 1.21 -19.87 9.35
CA VAL A 138 2.40 -20.07 8.50
C VAL A 138 1.97 -20.45 7.08
N ASP A 139 2.70 -19.93 6.07
CA ASP A 139 2.45 -20.07 4.64
C ASP A 139 1.21 -19.32 4.10
N GLU A 140 0.51 -18.57 4.94
CA GLU A 140 -0.57 -17.69 4.48
C GLU A 140 0.00 -16.41 3.82
N GLU A 141 -0.52 -16.01 2.66
CA GLU A 141 -0.17 -14.73 2.04
C GLU A 141 -0.79 -13.58 2.85
N ILE A 142 0.03 -12.61 3.21
CA ILE A 142 -0.39 -11.41 3.92
C ILE A 142 -0.93 -10.41 2.90
N THR A 143 -2.10 -9.86 3.21
CA THR A 143 -2.79 -8.88 2.36
C THR A 143 -3.37 -7.75 3.18
N PHE A 144 -3.50 -6.57 2.60
CA PHE A 144 -4.22 -5.45 3.22
C PHE A 144 -5.08 -4.70 2.20
N ASP A 145 -6.05 -3.93 2.68
CA ASP A 145 -6.86 -3.06 1.85
C ASP A 145 -6.04 -1.82 1.46
N TYR A 146 -5.85 -1.59 0.17
CA TYR A 146 -5.09 -0.43 -0.33
C TYR A 146 -5.81 0.91 -0.11
N GLY A 147 -7.13 0.87 0.13
CA GLY A 147 -7.92 2.04 0.43
C GLY A 147 -8.05 3.01 -0.75
N PHE A 148 -8.02 2.52 -1.99
CA PHE A 148 -8.24 3.36 -3.16
C PHE A 148 -9.64 3.91 -3.16
N ASP A 149 -9.81 5.15 -3.65
CA ASP A 149 -11.15 5.68 -3.88
C ASP A 149 -11.79 5.04 -5.13
N VAL A 150 -13.05 5.37 -5.33
CA VAL A 150 -13.87 4.76 -6.38
C VAL A 150 -13.75 5.49 -7.74
N ASP A 151 -13.02 6.59 -7.82
CA ASP A 151 -13.05 7.43 -9.02
C ASP A 151 -12.31 6.82 -10.22
N CYS A 152 -11.28 5.98 -9.96
CA CYS A 152 -10.48 5.30 -10.98
C CYS A 152 -10.58 3.77 -10.88
N TYR A 153 -11.70 3.22 -10.39
CA TYR A 153 -11.80 1.79 -10.12
C TYR A 153 -11.57 0.90 -11.34
N GLU A 154 -11.96 1.35 -12.53
CA GLU A 154 -11.84 0.60 -13.78
C GLU A 154 -10.39 0.30 -14.16
N ASP A 155 -9.47 1.18 -13.76
CA ASP A 155 -8.04 1.03 -14.00
C ASP A 155 -7.37 0.02 -13.06
N HIS A 156 -8.10 -0.43 -12.02
CA HIS A 156 -7.56 -1.26 -10.94
C HIS A 156 -8.35 -2.58 -10.75
N PRO A 157 -8.35 -3.51 -11.73
CA PRO A 157 -9.01 -4.80 -11.56
C PRO A 157 -8.37 -5.61 -10.44
N CYS A 158 -9.20 -6.15 -9.54
CA CYS A 158 -8.77 -6.99 -8.43
C CYS A 158 -8.68 -8.46 -8.83
N ARG A 159 -7.64 -9.15 -8.37
CA ARG A 159 -7.38 -10.57 -8.58
C ARG A 159 -7.12 -11.30 -7.25
N CYS A 160 -7.61 -10.79 -6.13
CA CYS A 160 -7.29 -11.35 -4.81
C CYS A 160 -7.82 -12.77 -4.58
N GLY A 161 -8.78 -13.24 -5.40
CA GLY A 161 -9.34 -14.60 -5.29
C GLY A 161 -10.20 -14.85 -4.06
N SER A 162 -10.49 -13.84 -3.23
CA SER A 162 -11.38 -13.95 -2.09
C SER A 162 -12.84 -14.14 -2.53
N ASP A 163 -13.63 -14.90 -1.77
CA ASP A 163 -15.08 -15.03 -1.98
C ASP A 163 -15.83 -13.69 -1.84
N LYS A 164 -15.22 -12.70 -1.17
CA LYS A 164 -15.73 -11.33 -1.03
C LYS A 164 -15.17 -10.36 -2.07
N CYS A 165 -14.50 -10.86 -3.10
CA CYS A 165 -13.90 -10.01 -4.12
C CYS A 165 -14.99 -9.27 -4.91
N ILE A 166 -14.87 -7.93 -4.95
CA ILE A 166 -15.79 -7.05 -5.70
C ILE A 166 -15.31 -6.78 -7.13
N GLY A 167 -14.22 -7.43 -7.59
CA GLY A 167 -13.67 -7.32 -8.92
C GLY A 167 -12.70 -6.15 -9.13
N TYR A 168 -12.63 -5.20 -8.21
CA TYR A 168 -11.78 -4.01 -8.31
C TYR A 168 -11.02 -3.74 -7.00
N ILE A 169 -9.86 -3.04 -7.11
CA ILE A 169 -9.09 -2.58 -5.95
C ILE A 169 -9.68 -1.24 -5.51
N VAL A 170 -10.66 -1.30 -4.61
CA VAL A 170 -11.33 -0.15 -4.01
C VAL A 170 -11.41 -0.37 -2.50
N GLY A 171 -11.21 0.68 -1.73
CA GLY A 171 -11.28 0.63 -0.28
C GLY A 171 -12.66 0.22 0.21
N ARG A 172 -12.71 -0.56 1.30
CA ARG A 172 -13.97 -1.10 1.85
C ARG A 172 -15.01 -0.02 2.13
N ASP A 173 -14.59 1.18 2.47
CA ASP A 173 -15.47 2.33 2.72
C ASP A 173 -16.26 2.77 1.48
N TYR A 174 -15.80 2.38 0.27
CA TYR A 174 -16.42 2.74 -1.01
C TYR A 174 -17.14 1.57 -1.69
N HIS A 175 -17.23 0.39 -1.06
CA HIS A 175 -17.86 -0.79 -1.68
C HIS A 175 -19.32 -0.57 -2.03
N GLU A 176 -20.11 0.11 -1.18
CA GLU A 176 -21.51 0.43 -1.45
C GLU A 176 -21.63 1.38 -2.63
N GLU A 177 -20.83 2.44 -2.67
CA GLU A 177 -20.80 3.39 -3.78
C GLU A 177 -20.41 2.72 -5.11
N LEU A 178 -19.40 1.83 -5.08
CA LEU A 178 -19.02 1.06 -6.26
C LEU A 178 -20.16 0.18 -6.76
N ALA A 179 -20.88 -0.51 -5.88
CA ALA A 179 -22.01 -1.35 -6.24
C ALA A 179 -23.12 -0.54 -6.92
N GLU A 180 -23.42 0.66 -6.44
CA GLU A 180 -24.38 1.58 -7.07
C GLU A 180 -23.93 1.99 -8.48
N ARG A 181 -22.65 2.42 -8.63
CA ARG A 181 -22.09 2.81 -9.95
C ARG A 181 -22.13 1.66 -10.97
N LEU A 182 -21.84 0.43 -10.53
CA LEU A 182 -21.91 -0.75 -11.41
C LEU A 182 -23.35 -1.07 -11.83
N ALA A 183 -24.32 -1.00 -10.91
CA ALA A 183 -25.72 -1.24 -11.20
C ALA A 183 -26.30 -0.20 -12.20
N ASP A 184 -25.89 1.05 -12.09
CA ASP A 184 -26.35 2.09 -13.03
C ASP A 184 -25.76 1.90 -14.42
N LYS A 185 -24.48 1.50 -14.54
CA LYS A 185 -23.89 1.13 -15.85
C LYS A 185 -24.59 -0.05 -16.52
N GLU A 186 -24.99 -1.06 -15.75
CA GLU A 186 -25.73 -2.20 -16.29
C GLU A 186 -27.11 -1.78 -16.86
N LYS A 187 -27.80 -0.84 -16.19
CA LYS A 187 -29.08 -0.29 -16.70
C LYS A 187 -28.86 0.47 -18.00
N GLU A 188 -27.86 1.38 -18.04
CA GLU A 188 -27.55 2.15 -19.25
C GLU A 188 -27.21 1.24 -20.45
N SER A 189 -26.45 0.17 -20.21
CA SER A 189 -26.08 -0.79 -21.26
C SER A 189 -27.26 -1.61 -21.78
N THR A 190 -28.25 -1.88 -20.93
CA THR A 190 -29.50 -2.61 -21.31
C THR A 190 -30.48 -1.72 -22.06
N GLU A 191 -30.53 -0.42 -21.78
CA GLU A 191 -31.42 0.54 -22.48
C GLU A 191 -30.85 0.95 -23.85
N ALA A 192 -29.53 0.77 -24.07
CA ALA A 192 -28.88 1.11 -25.35
C ALA A 192 -28.84 -0.05 -26.36
N SER A 193 -29.37 -1.24 -26.01
CA SER A 193 -29.41 -2.45 -26.85
C SER A 193 -30.78 -2.75 -27.38
#